data_f42a3da280a8604360f05df21a8ddc78
#
_entry.id   f42a3da280a8604360f05df21a8ddc78
#
_cell.length_a   1.000
_cell.length_b   1.000
_cell.length_c   1.000
_cell.angle_alpha   90.00
_cell.angle_beta   90.00
_cell.angle_gamma   90.00
#
_symmetry.space_group_name_H-M   'P 1'
#
loop_
_entity.id
_entity.type
_entity.pdbx_description
1 polymer ?
#
loop_
_entity_poly.entity_id
_entity_poly.type
_entity_poly.pdbx_seq_one_letter_code
_entity_poly.pdbx_strand_id
1 'polypeptide(L)'
;MAKGLDCGTGNYVACLSDKVKTQRNAFITIDQSMNTKKSLKRLNIPYVEINNKLHVIGKAAFEYAQVFGNVALRRPMADGLLNPKERDALPVLRSIIYELLGEPETPGERVIYCVPGTPIDKDTMVDYHESVLQSLIDGLGYSSRAINEAEALAYTGLVDNNLTGIAISFGAGMCNVGIFYGGMTAKAFSVSRGGDF
;
A
#
# COMPACT_ATOMS: atom_id res chain seq x y z
N MET A 1 -1.64 20.56 3.31
CA MET A 1 -2.33 19.57 4.20
C MET A 1 -1.53 18.29 4.18
N ALA A 2 -1.64 17.42 5.21
CA ALA A 2 -1.02 16.11 5.15
C ALA A 2 -1.82 15.18 4.22
N LYS A 3 -1.13 14.32 3.47
CA LYS A 3 -1.73 13.23 2.70
C LYS A 3 -1.77 11.95 3.55
N GLY A 4 -2.73 11.07 3.31
CA GLY A 4 -2.81 9.75 3.93
C GLY A 4 -2.49 8.67 2.91
N LEU A 5 -1.82 7.58 3.35
CA LEU A 5 -1.52 6.44 2.49
C LEU A 5 -1.74 5.14 3.25
N ASP A 6 -2.51 4.24 2.68
CA ASP A 6 -2.65 2.86 3.12
C ASP A 6 -2.12 1.91 2.04
N CYS A 7 -1.16 1.06 2.41
CA CYS A 7 -0.52 0.09 1.54
C CYS A 7 -0.98 -1.33 1.87
N GLY A 8 -2.19 -1.69 1.48
CA GLY A 8 -2.77 -2.99 1.80
C GLY A 8 -2.45 -4.11 0.80
N THR A 9 -2.67 -5.34 1.21
CA THR A 9 -2.48 -6.55 0.37
C THR A 9 -3.44 -6.60 -0.83
N GLY A 10 -4.65 -6.07 -0.71
CA GLY A 10 -5.62 -6.03 -1.80
C GLY A 10 -5.52 -4.77 -2.65
N ASN A 11 -5.48 -3.63 -2.00
CA ASN A 11 -5.46 -2.31 -2.61
C ASN A 11 -4.52 -1.37 -1.88
N TYR A 12 -4.06 -0.36 -2.59
CA TYR A 12 -3.45 0.85 -2.04
C TYR A 12 -4.48 1.98 -2.09
N VAL A 13 -4.54 2.78 -1.04
CA VAL A 13 -5.45 3.92 -0.94
C VAL A 13 -4.66 5.15 -0.53
N ALA A 14 -4.79 6.23 -1.30
CA ALA A 14 -4.26 7.52 -0.92
C ALA A 14 -5.39 8.53 -0.72
N CYS A 15 -5.37 9.20 0.42
CA CYS A 15 -6.25 10.32 0.74
C CYS A 15 -5.48 11.63 0.51
N LEU A 16 -5.90 12.39 -0.47
CA LEU A 16 -5.38 13.71 -0.81
C LEU A 16 -6.32 14.77 -0.25
N SER A 17 -5.96 16.04 -0.35
CA SER A 17 -6.78 17.13 0.19
C SER A 17 -8.20 17.20 -0.37
N ASP A 18 -8.40 16.81 -1.62
CA ASP A 18 -9.63 16.97 -2.39
C ASP A 18 -10.24 15.65 -2.88
N LYS A 19 -9.49 14.55 -2.81
CA LYS A 19 -9.92 13.25 -3.38
C LYS A 19 -9.24 12.07 -2.75
N VAL A 20 -9.86 10.91 -2.92
CA VAL A 20 -9.28 9.59 -2.61
C VAL A 20 -8.91 8.91 -3.93
N LYS A 21 -7.68 8.41 -4.01
CA LYS A 21 -7.22 7.57 -5.11
C LYS A 21 -7.01 6.15 -4.63
N THR A 22 -7.30 5.18 -5.47
CA THR A 22 -7.07 3.77 -5.19
C THR A 22 -6.33 3.09 -6.33
N GLN A 23 -5.46 2.14 -5.97
CA GLN A 23 -4.80 1.26 -6.91
C GLN A 23 -4.82 -0.18 -6.42
N ARG A 24 -4.78 -1.14 -7.34
CA ARG A 24 -4.64 -2.55 -6.98
C ARG A 24 -3.19 -2.87 -6.60
N ASN A 25 -3.03 -3.71 -5.59
CA ASN A 25 -1.73 -4.32 -5.28
C ASN A 25 -1.44 -5.43 -6.31
N ALA A 26 -1.08 -5.02 -7.52
CA ALA A 26 -0.91 -5.93 -8.64
C ALA A 26 0.06 -5.36 -9.67
N PHE A 27 0.81 -6.24 -10.32
CA PHE A 27 1.53 -5.95 -11.54
C PHE A 27 1.68 -7.18 -12.41
N ILE A 28 1.90 -6.96 -13.70
CA ILE A 28 2.25 -8.01 -14.66
C ILE A 28 3.53 -7.61 -15.37
N THR A 29 4.29 -8.60 -15.80
CA THR A 29 5.50 -8.39 -16.60
C THR A 29 5.22 -8.74 -18.05
N ILE A 30 5.54 -7.81 -18.93
CA ILE A 30 5.43 -8.00 -20.38
C ILE A 30 6.77 -7.71 -21.05
N ASP A 31 7.03 -8.37 -22.16
CA ASP A 31 8.26 -8.15 -22.90
C ASP A 31 8.29 -6.76 -23.51
N GLN A 32 9.47 -6.13 -23.44
CA GLN A 32 9.68 -4.82 -23.99
C GLN A 32 9.78 -4.89 -25.52
N SER A 33 8.82 -4.24 -26.17
CA SER A 33 8.94 -3.88 -27.58
C SER A 33 8.65 -2.38 -27.74
N MET A 34 9.19 -1.79 -28.83
CA MET A 34 8.95 -0.37 -29.10
C MET A 34 7.44 -0.08 -29.30
N ASN A 35 6.71 -1.03 -29.90
CA ASN A 35 5.28 -0.91 -30.12
C ASN A 35 4.49 -1.04 -28.82
N THR A 36 4.89 -1.97 -27.92
CA THR A 36 4.27 -2.15 -26.61
C THR A 36 4.38 -0.86 -25.79
N LYS A 37 5.60 -0.30 -25.69
CA LYS A 37 5.84 0.93 -24.93
C LYS A 37 5.05 2.13 -25.47
N LYS A 38 4.99 2.29 -26.80
CA LYS A 38 4.17 3.33 -27.45
C LYS A 38 2.67 3.15 -27.16
N SER A 39 2.19 1.91 -27.18
CA SER A 39 0.78 1.60 -26.88
C SER A 39 0.41 1.91 -25.44
N LEU A 40 1.24 1.52 -24.47
CA LEU A 40 1.03 1.83 -23.04
C LEU A 40 0.96 3.35 -22.81
N LYS A 41 1.91 4.10 -23.40
CA LYS A 41 1.91 5.57 -23.30
C LYS A 41 0.66 6.20 -23.93
N ARG A 42 0.28 5.78 -25.12
CA ARG A 42 -0.92 6.30 -25.84
C ARG A 42 -2.21 6.07 -25.05
N LEU A 43 -2.29 4.94 -24.35
CA LEU A 43 -3.46 4.55 -23.58
C LEU A 43 -3.39 5.03 -22.11
N ASN A 44 -2.35 5.82 -21.74
CA ASN A 44 -2.10 6.26 -20.36
C ASN A 44 -2.10 5.13 -19.34
N ILE A 45 -1.59 3.95 -19.75
CA ILE A 45 -1.48 2.80 -18.86
C ILE A 45 -0.22 2.95 -18.01
N PRO A 46 -0.33 2.95 -16.68
CA PRO A 46 0.83 3.10 -15.80
C PRO A 46 1.72 1.86 -15.87
N TYR A 47 3.02 2.10 -16.04
CA TYR A 47 4.03 1.04 -16.06
C TYR A 47 5.38 1.54 -15.53
N VAL A 48 6.20 0.61 -15.09
CA VAL A 48 7.60 0.84 -14.74
C VAL A 48 8.51 -0.07 -15.56
N GLU A 49 9.68 0.43 -15.91
CA GLU A 49 10.69 -0.32 -16.65
C GLU A 49 11.77 -0.82 -15.67
N ILE A 50 11.94 -2.13 -15.59
CA ILE A 50 12.90 -2.78 -14.70
C ILE A 50 13.61 -3.86 -15.53
N ASN A 51 14.96 -3.83 -15.59
CA ASN A 51 15.76 -4.85 -16.26
C ASN A 51 15.30 -5.15 -17.70
N ASN A 52 15.05 -4.12 -18.51
CA ASN A 52 14.56 -4.23 -19.88
C ASN A 52 13.20 -4.95 -20.04
N LYS A 53 12.41 -5.00 -19.00
CA LYS A 53 11.03 -5.49 -19.03
C LYS A 53 10.08 -4.38 -18.62
N LEU A 54 8.86 -4.41 -19.15
CA LEU A 54 7.79 -3.49 -18.79
C LEU A 54 6.90 -4.17 -17.75
N HIS A 55 6.72 -3.49 -16.63
CA HIS A 55 5.80 -3.94 -15.58
C HIS A 55 4.60 -3.00 -15.57
N VAL A 56 3.48 -3.46 -16.08
CA VAL A 56 2.20 -2.75 -15.97
C VAL A 56 1.72 -2.88 -14.53
N ILE A 57 1.29 -1.80 -13.90
CA ILE A 57 1.01 -1.73 -12.47
C ILE A 57 -0.45 -1.41 -12.17
N GLY A 58 -0.89 -1.77 -10.98
CA GLY A 58 -2.16 -1.39 -10.40
C GLY A 58 -3.38 -2.02 -11.09
N LYS A 59 -4.44 -1.24 -11.24
CA LYS A 59 -5.71 -1.68 -11.81
C LYS A 59 -5.55 -2.22 -13.23
N ALA A 60 -4.76 -1.56 -14.07
CA ALA A 60 -4.50 -1.99 -15.43
C ALA A 60 -3.86 -3.39 -15.47
N ALA A 61 -2.91 -3.69 -14.58
CA ALA A 61 -2.31 -5.02 -14.49
C ALA A 61 -3.36 -6.10 -14.19
N PHE A 62 -4.25 -5.80 -13.27
CA PHE A 62 -5.33 -6.71 -12.87
C PHE A 62 -6.29 -6.99 -14.04
N GLU A 63 -6.71 -5.94 -14.76
CA GLU A 63 -7.57 -6.05 -15.94
C GLU A 63 -6.90 -6.83 -17.08
N TYR A 64 -5.62 -6.54 -17.36
CA TYR A 64 -4.85 -7.26 -18.38
C TYR A 64 -4.69 -8.74 -18.04
N ALA A 65 -4.40 -9.09 -16.78
CA ALA A 65 -4.28 -10.49 -16.37
C ALA A 65 -5.58 -11.27 -16.54
N GLN A 66 -6.74 -10.63 -16.35
CA GLN A 66 -8.03 -11.26 -16.57
C GLN A 66 -8.34 -11.52 -18.06
N VAL A 67 -7.93 -10.60 -18.94
CA VAL A 67 -8.18 -10.70 -20.38
C VAL A 67 -7.20 -11.65 -21.05
N PHE A 68 -5.94 -11.63 -20.67
CA PHE A 68 -4.85 -12.39 -21.29
C PHE A 68 -4.41 -13.56 -20.40
N GLY A 69 -5.29 -14.45 -20.03
CA GLY A 69 -5.12 -15.56 -19.06
C GLY A 69 -3.76 -16.29 -18.96
N ASN A 70 -2.79 -15.95 -19.79
CA ASN A 70 -1.43 -16.51 -19.77
C ASN A 70 -0.40 -15.62 -19.06
N VAL A 71 -0.83 -14.50 -18.48
CA VAL A 71 0.07 -13.56 -17.79
C VAL A 71 -0.09 -13.70 -16.28
N ALA A 72 1.00 -14.06 -15.61
CA ALA A 72 0.98 -14.20 -14.15
C ALA A 72 0.80 -12.83 -13.47
N LEU A 73 -0.25 -12.71 -12.66
CA LEU A 73 -0.47 -11.58 -11.78
C LEU A 73 0.47 -11.69 -10.57
N ARG A 74 1.27 -10.68 -10.35
CA ARG A 74 2.27 -10.59 -9.26
C ARG A 74 1.87 -9.47 -8.31
N ARG A 75 2.30 -9.56 -7.05
CA ARG A 75 1.92 -8.61 -5.99
C ARG A 75 3.14 -8.14 -5.20
N PRO A 76 3.41 -6.82 -5.08
CA PRO A 76 4.45 -6.28 -4.21
C PRO A 76 4.21 -6.53 -2.72
N MET A 77 2.94 -6.62 -2.31
CA MET A 77 2.53 -6.89 -0.93
C MET A 77 1.83 -8.25 -0.84
N ALA A 78 2.11 -8.98 0.22
CA ALA A 78 1.46 -10.25 0.57
C ALA A 78 1.32 -10.35 2.09
N ASP A 79 0.26 -10.98 2.57
CA ASP A 79 0.03 -11.21 4.00
C ASP A 79 0.16 -9.93 4.86
N GLY A 80 -0.29 -8.79 4.35
CA GLY A 80 -0.24 -7.49 5.04
C GLY A 80 1.12 -6.78 5.00
N LEU A 81 2.17 -7.40 4.45
CA LEU A 81 3.54 -6.89 4.45
C LEU A 81 4.15 -6.90 3.05
N LEU A 82 5.36 -6.38 2.91
CA LEU A 82 6.17 -6.54 1.70
C LEU A 82 6.32 -8.02 1.36
N ASN A 83 6.11 -8.35 0.10
CA ASN A 83 6.23 -9.73 -0.37
C ASN A 83 7.71 -10.12 -0.55
N PRO A 84 8.29 -10.94 0.35
CA PRO A 84 9.71 -11.30 0.29
C PRO A 84 10.05 -12.21 -0.89
N LYS A 85 9.04 -12.82 -1.51
CA LYS A 85 9.20 -13.71 -2.68
C LYS A 85 9.22 -12.91 -3.99
N GLU A 86 8.87 -11.63 -3.95
CA GLU A 86 8.74 -10.78 -5.13
C GLU A 86 9.99 -9.90 -5.32
N ARG A 87 10.80 -10.23 -6.32
CA ARG A 87 12.08 -9.54 -6.57
C ARG A 87 11.92 -8.09 -7.03
N ASP A 88 10.84 -7.82 -7.77
CA ASP A 88 10.57 -6.50 -8.32
C ASP A 88 9.64 -5.68 -7.42
N ALA A 89 9.39 -6.15 -6.17
CA ALA A 89 8.43 -5.53 -5.25
C ALA A 89 8.74 -4.04 -5.02
N LEU A 90 9.96 -3.68 -4.68
CA LEU A 90 10.31 -2.32 -4.27
C LEU A 90 10.15 -1.29 -5.39
N PRO A 91 10.71 -1.46 -6.60
CA PRO A 91 10.52 -0.49 -7.67
C PRO A 91 9.07 -0.41 -8.15
N VAL A 92 8.33 -1.52 -8.14
CA VAL A 92 6.90 -1.53 -8.46
C VAL A 92 6.10 -0.78 -7.39
N LEU A 93 6.34 -1.06 -6.11
CA LEU A 93 5.68 -0.40 -4.99
C LEU A 93 5.94 1.12 -5.02
N ARG A 94 7.19 1.53 -5.23
CA ARG A 94 7.56 2.94 -5.40
C ARG A 94 6.75 3.61 -6.52
N SER A 95 6.59 2.92 -7.64
CA SER A 95 5.83 3.44 -8.79
C SER A 95 4.34 3.55 -8.52
N ILE A 96 3.76 2.58 -7.79
CA ILE A 96 2.34 2.64 -7.36
C ILE A 96 2.13 3.79 -6.37
N ILE A 97 3.02 3.97 -5.40
CA ILE A 97 2.96 5.08 -4.44
C ILE A 97 3.06 6.42 -5.17
N TYR A 98 3.97 6.54 -6.13
CA TYR A 98 4.10 7.76 -6.95
C TYR A 98 2.84 8.04 -7.78
N GLU A 99 2.22 7.03 -8.38
CA GLU A 99 0.96 7.16 -9.14
C GLU A 99 -0.18 7.69 -8.26
N LEU A 100 -0.20 7.27 -6.99
CA LEU A 100 -1.21 7.69 -6.03
C LEU A 100 -0.96 9.09 -5.49
N LEU A 101 0.24 9.36 -4.98
CA LEU A 101 0.57 10.60 -4.27
C LEU A 101 0.97 11.73 -5.23
N GLY A 102 1.59 11.40 -6.38
CA GLY A 102 2.22 12.36 -7.27
C GLY A 102 3.53 12.91 -6.72
N GLU A 103 3.91 14.09 -7.17
CA GLU A 103 5.00 14.87 -6.59
C GLU A 103 4.50 15.69 -5.40
N PRO A 104 5.33 15.95 -4.38
CA PRO A 104 4.94 16.83 -3.29
C PRO A 104 4.73 18.25 -3.80
N GLU A 105 3.65 18.91 -3.34
CA GLU A 105 3.36 20.30 -3.68
C GLU A 105 4.40 21.25 -3.10
N THR A 106 4.98 20.89 -1.97
CA THR A 106 6.08 21.60 -1.32
C THR A 106 7.12 20.59 -0.82
N PRO A 107 8.42 20.91 -0.83
CA PRO A 107 9.45 20.04 -0.28
C PRO A 107 9.13 19.63 1.16
N GLY A 108 9.15 18.32 1.43
CA GLY A 108 8.83 17.78 2.75
C GLY A 108 7.35 17.81 3.11
N GLU A 109 6.45 17.88 2.12
CA GLU A 109 5.01 17.72 2.36
C GLU A 109 4.74 16.44 3.15
N ARG A 110 3.86 16.50 4.14
CA ARG A 110 3.64 15.39 5.07
C ARG A 110 2.79 14.30 4.46
N VAL A 111 3.23 13.04 4.65
CA VAL A 111 2.45 11.82 4.40
C VAL A 111 2.35 11.02 5.68
N ILE A 112 1.14 10.66 6.09
CA ILE A 112 0.89 9.70 7.16
C ILE A 112 0.53 8.39 6.49
N TYR A 113 1.26 7.30 6.78
CA TYR A 113 1.01 6.01 6.18
C TYR A 113 0.70 4.94 7.24
N CYS A 114 -0.20 4.02 6.88
CA CYS A 114 -0.61 2.94 7.77
C CYS A 114 0.40 1.79 7.75
N VAL A 115 0.64 1.22 8.94
CA VAL A 115 1.39 -0.03 9.14
C VAL A 115 0.58 -0.98 10.01
N PRO A 116 0.67 -2.30 9.81
CA PRO A 116 -0.03 -3.25 10.65
C PRO A 116 0.53 -3.28 12.08
N GLY A 117 -0.25 -3.79 13.00
CA GLY A 117 0.24 -4.16 14.32
C GLY A 117 1.15 -5.40 14.23
N THR A 118 1.95 -5.65 15.29
CA THR A 118 2.76 -6.87 15.35
C THR A 118 1.84 -8.11 15.41
N PRO A 119 1.99 -9.07 14.48
CA PRO A 119 1.22 -10.30 14.53
C PRO A 119 1.50 -11.13 15.78
N ILE A 120 0.45 -11.66 16.39
CA ILE A 120 0.55 -12.51 17.59
C ILE A 120 0.67 -14.00 17.26
N ASP A 121 0.44 -14.37 16.00
CA ASP A 121 0.38 -15.76 15.51
C ASP A 121 1.50 -16.10 14.53
N LYS A 122 2.35 -15.15 14.17
CA LYS A 122 3.46 -15.35 13.22
C LYS A 122 4.59 -14.37 13.52
N ASP A 123 5.80 -14.88 13.51
CA ASP A 123 6.98 -14.01 13.56
C ASP A 123 7.20 -13.35 12.21
N THR A 124 7.11 -12.01 12.16
CA THR A 124 7.22 -11.21 10.95
C THR A 124 8.02 -9.94 11.17
N MET A 125 8.61 -9.44 10.08
CA MET A 125 9.47 -8.25 10.11
C MET A 125 8.67 -6.96 9.84
N VAL A 126 7.75 -6.59 10.74
CA VAL A 126 6.94 -5.35 10.62
C VAL A 126 7.83 -4.11 10.58
N ASP A 127 8.88 -4.06 11.41
CA ASP A 127 9.82 -2.93 11.45
C ASP A 127 10.56 -2.73 10.11
N TYR A 128 10.91 -3.85 9.45
CA TYR A 128 11.51 -3.78 8.12
C TYR A 128 10.52 -3.22 7.10
N HIS A 129 9.28 -3.68 7.14
CA HIS A 129 8.21 -3.18 6.27
C HIS A 129 7.99 -1.67 6.44
N GLU A 130 7.88 -1.20 7.69
CA GLU A 130 7.75 0.21 8.04
C GLU A 130 8.92 1.03 7.50
N SER A 131 10.16 0.60 7.78
CA SER A 131 11.39 1.28 7.34
C SER A 131 11.48 1.39 5.82
N VAL A 132 11.06 0.37 5.10
CA VAL A 132 11.05 0.38 3.62
C VAL A 132 9.99 1.35 3.10
N LEU A 133 8.76 1.33 3.62
CA LEU A 133 7.73 2.28 3.21
C LEU A 133 8.17 3.72 3.47
N GLN A 134 8.73 4.00 4.65
CA GLN A 134 9.30 5.30 4.99
C GLN A 134 10.34 5.73 3.95
N SER A 135 11.31 4.88 3.68
CA SER A 135 12.37 5.16 2.70
C SER A 135 11.83 5.43 1.29
N LEU A 136 10.82 4.69 0.85
CA LEU A 136 10.20 4.89 -0.46
C LEU A 136 9.46 6.23 -0.55
N ILE A 137 8.69 6.59 0.48
CA ILE A 137 7.90 7.82 0.53
C ILE A 137 8.82 9.05 0.66
N ASP A 138 9.81 8.99 1.57
CA ASP A 138 10.78 10.07 1.76
C ASP A 138 11.66 10.24 0.50
N GLY A 139 12.00 9.13 -0.19
CA GLY A 139 12.70 9.14 -1.48
C GLY A 139 11.90 9.74 -2.65
N LEU A 140 10.61 10.02 -2.47
CA LEU A 140 9.77 10.81 -3.39
C LEU A 140 9.73 12.30 -3.03
N GLY A 141 10.43 12.72 -1.97
CA GLY A 141 10.51 14.13 -1.53
C GLY A 141 9.49 14.51 -0.46
N TYR A 142 8.77 13.55 0.10
CA TYR A 142 7.85 13.74 1.22
C TYR A 142 8.58 13.66 2.57
N SER A 143 7.89 14.08 3.63
CA SER A 143 8.25 13.79 5.03
C SER A 143 7.19 12.84 5.58
N SER A 144 7.53 11.59 5.81
CA SER A 144 6.55 10.57 6.15
C SER A 144 6.55 10.21 7.64
N ARG A 145 5.40 9.71 8.12
CA ARG A 145 5.21 9.18 9.47
C ARG A 145 4.28 7.97 9.43
N ALA A 146 4.70 6.89 10.08
CA ALA A 146 3.86 5.72 10.28
C ALA A 146 2.78 5.96 11.34
N ILE A 147 1.63 5.32 11.16
CA ILE A 147 0.58 5.16 12.16
C ILE A 147 0.10 3.71 12.14
N ASN A 148 -0.26 3.17 13.29
CA ASN A 148 -0.88 1.85 13.32
C ASN A 148 -2.24 1.86 12.62
N GLU A 149 -2.54 0.85 11.81
CA GLU A 149 -3.78 0.75 11.04
C GLU A 149 -5.03 0.78 11.93
N ALA A 150 -5.01 0.09 13.08
CA ALA A 150 -6.11 0.13 14.02
C ALA A 150 -6.26 1.49 14.70
N GLU A 151 -5.15 2.22 14.91
CA GLU A 151 -5.17 3.59 15.44
C GLU A 151 -5.80 4.56 14.44
N ALA A 152 -5.46 4.44 13.15
CA ALA A 152 -6.10 5.24 12.11
C ALA A 152 -7.63 5.04 12.06
N LEU A 153 -8.09 3.80 12.24
CA LEU A 153 -9.52 3.49 12.35
C LEU A 153 -10.16 4.08 13.60
N ALA A 154 -9.47 4.06 14.75
CA ALA A 154 -9.99 4.64 15.99
C ALA A 154 -10.27 6.13 15.86
N TYR A 155 -9.40 6.87 15.15
CA TYR A 155 -9.59 8.31 14.88
C TYR A 155 -10.81 8.61 14.00
N THR A 156 -11.36 7.63 13.30
CA THR A 156 -12.56 7.83 12.49
C THR A 156 -13.81 7.25 13.14
N GLY A 157 -13.69 6.10 13.80
CA GLY A 157 -14.83 5.33 14.30
C GLY A 157 -15.14 5.51 15.80
N LEU A 158 -14.21 6.04 16.61
CA LEU A 158 -14.37 6.15 18.06
C LEU A 158 -14.39 7.60 18.57
N VAL A 159 -14.49 8.59 17.69
CA VAL A 159 -14.49 10.03 18.08
C VAL A 159 -15.64 10.34 19.03
N ASP A 160 -16.85 9.88 18.75
CA ASP A 160 -18.04 10.13 19.55
C ASP A 160 -18.00 9.42 20.92
N ASN A 161 -17.12 8.43 21.08
CA ASN A 161 -16.88 7.70 22.32
C ASN A 161 -15.60 8.14 23.03
N ASN A 162 -15.19 9.40 22.85
CA ASN A 162 -13.97 9.94 23.42
C ASN A 162 -12.72 9.05 23.13
N LEU A 163 -12.63 8.54 21.90
CA LEU A 163 -11.59 7.60 21.45
C LEU A 163 -11.39 6.41 22.43
N THR A 164 -12.50 5.89 22.96
CA THR A 164 -12.51 4.73 23.85
C THR A 164 -13.29 3.59 23.21
N GLY A 165 -12.66 2.42 23.06
CA GLY A 165 -13.28 1.26 22.44
C GLY A 165 -12.29 0.33 21.77
N ILE A 166 -12.79 -0.50 20.88
CA ILE A 166 -12.01 -1.46 20.08
C ILE A 166 -12.20 -1.11 18.60
N ALA A 167 -11.08 -0.94 17.88
CA ALA A 167 -11.07 -0.81 16.44
C ALA A 167 -10.52 -2.10 15.80
N ILE A 168 -11.22 -2.63 14.78
CA ILE A 168 -10.83 -3.85 14.09
C ILE A 168 -10.85 -3.58 12.58
N SER A 169 -9.73 -3.85 11.90
CA SER A 169 -9.61 -3.86 10.45
C SER A 169 -9.52 -5.29 9.94
N PHE A 170 -10.44 -5.68 9.07
CA PHE A 170 -10.38 -6.95 8.35
C PHE A 170 -9.81 -6.69 6.94
N GLY A 171 -8.49 -6.74 6.82
CA GLY A 171 -7.80 -6.58 5.54
C GLY A 171 -7.77 -7.87 4.72
N ALA A 172 -7.28 -7.79 3.47
CA ALA A 172 -7.08 -8.96 2.62
C ALA A 172 -5.98 -9.88 3.17
N GLY A 173 -4.88 -9.34 3.68
CA GLY A 173 -3.73 -10.11 4.17
C GLY A 173 -3.66 -10.28 5.68
N MET A 174 -4.20 -9.34 6.45
CA MET A 174 -4.14 -9.33 7.92
C MET A 174 -5.43 -8.80 8.53
N CYS A 175 -5.69 -9.17 9.79
CA CYS A 175 -6.67 -8.52 10.65
C CYS A 175 -5.91 -7.72 11.72
N ASN A 176 -6.16 -6.41 11.82
CA ASN A 176 -5.55 -5.53 12.81
C ASN A 176 -6.56 -5.19 13.90
N VAL A 177 -6.12 -5.22 15.16
CA VAL A 177 -6.94 -4.95 16.34
C VAL A 177 -6.26 -3.91 17.22
N GLY A 178 -7.00 -2.90 17.64
CA GLY A 178 -6.54 -1.90 18.60
C GLY A 178 -7.54 -1.69 19.71
N ILE A 179 -7.07 -1.58 20.93
CA ILE A 179 -7.84 -1.28 22.16
C ILE A 179 -7.41 0.10 22.62
N PHE A 180 -8.39 0.99 22.77
CA PHE A 180 -8.17 2.41 23.06
C PHE A 180 -8.94 2.84 24.30
N TYR A 181 -8.32 3.75 25.07
CA TYR A 181 -8.96 4.39 26.22
C TYR A 181 -8.54 5.86 26.27
N GLY A 182 -9.52 6.78 26.13
CA GLY A 182 -9.29 8.21 26.17
C GLY A 182 -8.23 8.70 25.14
N GLY A 183 -8.18 8.09 23.96
CA GLY A 183 -7.21 8.40 22.92
C GLY A 183 -5.82 7.74 23.09
N MET A 184 -5.62 7.00 24.16
CA MET A 184 -4.40 6.23 24.36
C MET A 184 -4.56 4.80 23.83
N THR A 185 -3.57 4.34 23.09
CA THR A 185 -3.50 2.93 22.63
C THR A 185 -3.09 2.04 23.81
N ALA A 186 -4.05 1.32 24.38
CA ALA A 186 -3.79 0.36 25.46
C ALA A 186 -3.10 -0.89 24.91
N LYS A 187 -3.51 -1.37 23.73
CA LYS A 187 -2.90 -2.48 23.01
C LYS A 187 -3.23 -2.42 21.53
N ALA A 188 -2.25 -2.70 20.67
CA ALA A 188 -2.46 -2.93 19.25
C ALA A 188 -1.70 -4.20 18.83
N PHE A 189 -2.32 -5.01 17.97
CA PHE A 189 -1.75 -6.23 17.46
C PHE A 189 -2.44 -6.62 16.15
N SER A 190 -1.87 -7.57 15.44
CA SER A 190 -2.52 -8.17 14.28
C SER A 190 -2.58 -9.69 14.35
N VAL A 191 -3.36 -10.25 13.44
CA VAL A 191 -3.41 -11.69 13.15
C VAL A 191 -3.10 -11.86 11.67
N SER A 192 -2.22 -12.79 11.32
CA SER A 192 -1.72 -12.99 9.95
C SER A 192 -2.73 -13.70 9.03
N ARG A 193 -4.02 -13.59 9.33
CA ARG A 193 -5.12 -14.13 8.54
C ARG A 193 -6.04 -13.00 8.11
N GLY A 194 -6.16 -12.81 6.81
CA GLY A 194 -7.06 -11.85 6.19
C GLY A 194 -8.08 -12.52 5.27
N GLY A 195 -8.80 -11.71 4.49
CA GLY A 195 -9.85 -12.20 3.59
C GLY A 195 -9.36 -12.99 2.36
N ASP A 196 -8.06 -12.93 2.04
CA ASP A 196 -7.44 -13.71 0.95
C ASP A 196 -7.01 -15.13 1.40
N PHE A 197 -7.40 -15.53 2.62
CA PHE A 197 -7.06 -16.81 3.23
C PHE A 197 -7.96 -17.94 2.74
#